data_746898ce03666efd00d720c9d5a945eb
#
_entry.id   746898ce03666efd00d720c9d5a945eb
#
_cell.length_a   1.000
_cell.length_b   1.000
_cell.length_c   1.000
_cell.angle_alpha   90.00
_cell.angle_beta   90.00
_cell.angle_gamma   90.00
#
_symmetry.space_group_name_H-M   'P 1'
#
loop_
_entity.id
_entity.type
_entity.pdbx_description
1 polymer ?
#
loop_
_entity_poly.entity_id
_entity_poly.type
_entity_poly.pdbx_seq_one_letter_code
_entity_poly.pdbx_strand_id
1 'polypeptide(L)'
;MNALLSVKNPIVFLGVMLLMNLGAAQAATDSPASTASAPACPKILQHTVARLQDEKPQALCQYAGQVVVVVNTASFCGFTSQYKGLEALSAKYKDRGLVVLGFPSNDFSQEPDSNAKIADFCENTFGVKFPMFVKTTVRGKEALPLFKQLAEQTGTTPKWNFYKYVISRDGKSIQSYSSMSGPQDKSFVQDIEKQLAAKVTAP
;
A
#
# COMPACT_ATOMS: atom_id res chain seq x y z
N MET A 1 -27.48 -62.81 15.71
CA MET A 1 -26.75 -64.10 15.61
C MET A 1 -25.28 -63.78 15.61
N ASN A 2 -24.68 -63.79 16.78
CA ASN A 2 -23.67 -64.73 17.29
C ASN A 2 -22.48 -64.88 16.34
N ALA A 3 -21.23 -64.69 16.72
CA ALA A 3 -20.57 -65.15 17.90
C ALA A 3 -19.27 -64.46 18.21
N LEU A 4 -18.99 -64.27 19.47
CA LEU A 4 -17.73 -64.09 20.18
C LEU A 4 -16.74 -65.24 19.94
N LEU A 5 -15.43 -64.95 20.03
CA LEU A 5 -14.37 -65.81 20.58
C LEU A 5 -13.08 -64.96 20.55
N SER A 6 -12.58 -64.47 21.61
CA SER A 6 -11.90 -64.93 22.82
C SER A 6 -10.59 -65.70 22.61
N VAL A 7 -9.56 -65.19 23.39
CA VAL A 7 -8.41 -65.92 23.97
C VAL A 7 -7.10 -65.90 23.17
N LYS A 8 -5.96 -65.45 23.66
CA LYS A 8 -5.14 -65.65 24.87
C LYS A 8 -3.81 -64.92 24.73
N ASN A 9 -3.38 -64.28 25.80
CA ASN A 9 -1.95 -64.00 26.07
C ASN A 9 -1.14 -65.26 26.25
N PRO A 10 0.17 -65.23 26.00
CA PRO A 10 1.05 -65.38 27.18
C PRO A 10 2.20 -64.36 27.23
N ILE A 11 2.52 -64.00 28.42
CA ILE A 11 3.68 -63.38 29.01
C ILE A 11 4.94 -64.18 28.72
N VAL A 12 6.06 -63.59 28.34
CA VAL A 12 7.42 -64.13 28.71
C VAL A 12 8.49 -62.98 28.55
N PHE A 13 9.14 -62.74 29.68
CA PHE A 13 10.54 -62.37 29.99
C PHE A 13 11.21 -61.07 29.49
N LEU A 14 11.42 -60.26 30.45
CA LEU A 14 12.58 -59.63 31.06
C LEU A 14 13.91 -59.68 30.25
N GLY A 15 14.37 -58.55 29.78
CA GLY A 15 15.73 -58.34 29.31
C GLY A 15 16.10 -56.87 29.55
N VAL A 16 16.70 -56.60 30.73
CA VAL A 16 17.31 -55.29 31.05
C VAL A 16 18.59 -55.14 30.23
N MET A 17 18.58 -54.27 29.24
CA MET A 17 19.80 -53.82 28.58
C MET A 17 19.95 -52.31 28.82
N LEU A 18 20.86 -52.02 29.73
CA LEU A 18 21.32 -50.68 30.09
C LEU A 18 22.17 -50.12 28.94
N LEU A 19 21.59 -49.32 28.05
CA LEU A 19 22.34 -48.57 27.04
C LEU A 19 22.52 -47.13 27.53
N MET A 20 23.75 -46.81 27.87
CA MET A 20 24.21 -45.44 28.13
C MET A 20 24.01 -44.59 26.88
N ASN A 21 23.01 -43.73 26.91
CA ASN A 21 22.90 -42.64 25.92
C ASN A 21 23.89 -41.51 26.26
N LEU A 22 25.00 -41.46 25.52
CA LEU A 22 25.79 -40.23 25.44
C LEU A 22 24.93 -39.12 24.77
N GLY A 23 24.44 -38.20 25.56
CA GLY A 23 23.78 -37.00 25.09
C GLY A 23 24.75 -36.14 24.32
N ALA A 24 24.64 -36.13 22.98
CA ALA A 24 25.24 -35.07 22.15
C ALA A 24 24.41 -33.81 22.36
N ALA A 25 24.95 -32.86 23.12
CA ALA A 25 24.41 -31.52 23.21
C ALA A 25 24.54 -30.84 21.83
N GLN A 26 23.44 -30.78 21.10
CA GLN A 26 23.34 -29.94 19.91
C GLN A 26 23.29 -28.47 20.37
N ALA A 27 24.40 -27.76 20.20
CA ALA A 27 24.41 -26.32 20.32
C ALA A 27 23.48 -25.75 19.24
N ALA A 28 22.32 -25.23 19.65
CA ALA A 28 21.47 -24.42 18.81
C ALA A 28 22.25 -23.15 18.45
N THR A 29 22.71 -23.04 17.22
CA THR A 29 23.23 -21.79 16.68
C THR A 29 22.04 -20.87 16.46
N ASP A 30 21.75 -20.01 17.44
CA ASP A 30 20.89 -18.85 17.25
C ASP A 30 21.52 -17.94 16.18
N SER A 31 21.06 -18.09 14.94
CA SER A 31 21.34 -17.13 13.88
C SER A 31 20.60 -15.85 14.25
N PRO A 32 21.30 -14.70 14.44
CA PRO A 32 20.61 -13.47 14.73
C PRO A 32 19.70 -13.15 13.52
N ALA A 33 18.40 -13.18 13.74
CA ALA A 33 17.45 -12.66 12.78
C ALA A 33 17.84 -11.22 12.47
N SER A 34 18.27 -10.97 11.24
CA SER A 34 18.58 -9.63 10.75
C SER A 34 17.29 -8.80 10.88
N THR A 35 17.21 -7.99 11.93
CA THR A 35 16.18 -6.97 12.08
C THR A 35 16.48 -5.88 11.06
N ALA A 36 15.96 -6.07 9.82
CA ALA A 36 15.93 -5.00 8.86
C ALA A 36 15.15 -3.84 9.48
N SER A 37 15.83 -2.76 9.84
CA SER A 37 15.18 -1.56 10.36
C SER A 37 14.15 -1.07 9.33
N ALA A 38 12.98 -0.65 9.82
CA ALA A 38 11.95 -0.07 8.96
C ALA A 38 12.56 1.10 8.16
N PRO A 39 12.22 1.25 6.86
CA PRO A 39 12.77 2.33 6.05
C PRO A 39 12.46 3.69 6.67
N ALA A 40 13.46 4.59 6.68
CA ALA A 40 13.26 5.95 7.17
C ALA A 40 12.15 6.65 6.35
N CYS A 41 11.28 7.41 7.03
CA CYS A 41 10.19 8.12 6.37
C CYS A 41 10.73 9.26 5.50
N PRO A 42 10.54 9.23 4.17
CA PRO A 42 10.95 10.30 3.28
C PRO A 42 10.22 11.61 3.63
N LYS A 43 10.90 12.75 3.47
CA LYS A 43 10.34 14.07 3.79
C LYS A 43 8.99 14.33 3.12
N ILE A 44 8.82 13.87 1.87
CA ILE A 44 7.55 14.00 1.12
C ILE A 44 6.38 13.21 1.74
N LEU A 45 6.63 12.23 2.58
CA LEU A 45 5.60 11.45 3.28
C LEU A 45 5.43 11.83 4.76
N GLN A 46 6.17 12.85 5.26
CA GLN A 46 6.06 13.31 6.66
C GLN A 46 4.81 14.19 6.86
N HIS A 47 3.65 13.64 6.52
CA HIS A 47 2.34 14.27 6.67
C HIS A 47 1.38 13.33 7.38
N THR A 48 0.40 13.92 8.09
CA THR A 48 -0.74 13.20 8.64
C THR A 48 -2.00 13.77 8.01
N VAL A 49 -2.83 12.91 7.41
CA VAL A 49 -4.07 13.31 6.74
C VAL A 49 -5.18 12.37 7.21
N ALA A 50 -6.40 12.90 7.39
CA ALA A 50 -7.53 12.08 7.79
C ALA A 50 -8.01 11.18 6.64
N ARG A 51 -8.38 9.93 6.96
CA ARG A 51 -8.94 8.98 6.01
C ARG A 51 -10.35 9.40 5.60
N LEU A 52 -10.75 9.09 4.37
CA LEU A 52 -12.07 9.43 3.85
C LEU A 52 -13.20 8.72 4.59
N GLN A 53 -13.02 7.44 4.96
CA GLN A 53 -14.07 6.57 5.47
C GLN A 53 -14.50 6.87 6.91
N ASP A 54 -13.58 7.29 7.76
CA ASP A 54 -13.83 7.45 9.21
C ASP A 54 -13.18 8.72 9.79
N GLU A 55 -12.60 9.53 8.94
CA GLU A 55 -11.91 10.79 9.26
C GLU A 55 -10.80 10.67 10.32
N LYS A 56 -10.35 9.44 10.60
CA LYS A 56 -9.24 9.23 11.53
C LYS A 56 -7.90 9.64 10.91
N PRO A 57 -7.04 10.30 11.70
CA PRO A 57 -5.73 10.71 11.22
C PRO A 57 -4.87 9.50 10.84
N GLN A 58 -4.20 9.61 9.70
CA GLN A 58 -3.32 8.58 9.16
C GLN A 58 -1.98 9.20 8.75
N ALA A 59 -0.90 8.73 9.37
CA ALA A 59 0.45 9.15 9.00
C ALA A 59 0.86 8.52 7.67
N LEU A 60 1.26 9.33 6.69
CA LEU A 60 1.70 8.81 5.39
C LEU A 60 3.05 8.11 5.47
N CYS A 61 3.81 8.29 6.55
CA CYS A 61 5.05 7.54 6.83
C CYS A 61 4.87 6.02 6.85
N GLN A 62 3.66 5.50 7.08
CA GLN A 62 3.38 4.07 6.97
C GLN A 62 3.64 3.49 5.57
N TYR A 63 3.69 4.35 4.55
CA TYR A 63 4.00 3.99 3.16
C TYR A 63 5.49 4.14 2.80
N ALA A 64 6.35 4.42 3.79
CA ALA A 64 7.79 4.50 3.57
C ALA A 64 8.33 3.20 2.95
N GLY A 65 9.22 3.31 1.97
CA GLY A 65 9.78 2.16 1.24
C GLY A 65 8.88 1.61 0.14
N GLN A 66 7.66 2.13 -0.03
CA GLN A 66 6.79 1.80 -1.15
C GLN A 66 6.94 2.81 -2.30
N VAL A 67 6.61 2.39 -3.51
CA VAL A 67 6.33 3.32 -4.61
C VAL A 67 4.93 3.89 -4.39
N VAL A 68 4.83 5.21 -4.33
CA VAL A 68 3.56 5.87 -3.99
C VAL A 68 3.02 6.62 -5.20
N VAL A 69 1.77 6.34 -5.58
CA VAL A 69 1.03 7.15 -6.55
C VAL A 69 0.07 8.05 -5.78
N VAL A 70 0.31 9.36 -5.80
CA VAL A 70 -0.63 10.36 -5.29
C VAL A 70 -1.50 10.84 -6.44
N VAL A 71 -2.83 10.84 -6.26
CA VAL A 71 -3.77 11.31 -7.28
C VAL A 71 -4.85 12.19 -6.66
N ASN A 72 -5.10 13.37 -7.24
CA ASN A 72 -6.27 14.16 -6.89
C ASN A 72 -7.48 13.67 -7.69
N THR A 73 -8.59 13.39 -7.03
CA THR A 73 -9.75 12.73 -7.62
C THR A 73 -10.99 13.61 -7.61
N ALA A 74 -12.01 13.22 -8.36
CA ALA A 74 -13.32 13.84 -8.33
C ALA A 74 -14.42 12.87 -8.79
N SER A 75 -15.61 13.01 -8.21
CA SER A 75 -16.77 12.13 -8.47
C SER A 75 -17.49 12.44 -9.80
N PHE A 76 -17.50 13.71 -10.24
CA PHE A 76 -18.30 14.16 -11.39
C PHE A 76 -17.42 14.69 -12.54
N CYS A 77 -16.32 14.04 -12.81
CA CYS A 77 -15.34 14.42 -13.82
C CYS A 77 -15.41 13.52 -15.06
N GLY A 78 -15.09 14.03 -16.23
CA GLY A 78 -14.93 13.21 -17.43
C GLY A 78 -13.84 12.12 -17.31
N PHE A 79 -12.92 12.28 -16.37
CA PHE A 79 -11.87 11.29 -16.08
C PHE A 79 -12.20 10.33 -14.92
N THR A 80 -13.40 10.39 -14.33
CA THR A 80 -13.76 9.58 -13.16
C THR A 80 -13.66 8.07 -13.43
N SER A 81 -13.83 7.64 -14.70
CA SER A 81 -13.59 6.26 -15.10
C SER A 81 -12.17 5.74 -14.81
N GLN A 82 -11.19 6.64 -14.60
CA GLN A 82 -9.83 6.26 -14.21
C GLN A 82 -9.75 5.59 -12.84
N TYR A 83 -10.75 5.73 -11.97
CA TYR A 83 -10.81 4.96 -10.71
C TYR A 83 -10.67 3.46 -10.93
N LYS A 84 -11.35 2.90 -11.94
CA LYS A 84 -11.24 1.46 -12.27
C LYS A 84 -9.81 1.05 -12.62
N GLY A 85 -9.14 1.88 -13.42
CA GLY A 85 -7.76 1.63 -13.81
C GLY A 85 -6.77 1.79 -12.64
N LEU A 86 -6.99 2.77 -11.76
CA LEU A 86 -6.17 2.98 -10.56
C LEU A 86 -6.34 1.82 -9.56
N GLU A 87 -7.58 1.32 -9.38
CA GLU A 87 -7.83 0.16 -8.54
C GLU A 87 -7.17 -1.11 -9.11
N ALA A 88 -7.30 -1.35 -10.41
CA ALA A 88 -6.64 -2.46 -11.08
C ALA A 88 -5.10 -2.38 -10.95
N LEU A 89 -4.53 -1.19 -11.09
CA LEU A 89 -3.11 -0.94 -10.90
C LEU A 89 -2.67 -1.21 -9.45
N SER A 90 -3.43 -0.70 -8.49
CA SER A 90 -3.21 -0.93 -7.06
C SER A 90 -3.24 -2.43 -6.75
N ALA A 91 -4.28 -3.14 -7.17
CA ALA A 91 -4.42 -4.59 -6.96
C ALA A 91 -3.28 -5.40 -7.60
N LYS A 92 -2.86 -5.02 -8.81
CA LYS A 92 -1.78 -5.71 -9.56
C LYS A 92 -0.42 -5.61 -8.87
N TYR A 93 -0.10 -4.44 -8.30
CA TYR A 93 1.25 -4.15 -7.84
C TYR A 93 1.41 -4.00 -6.32
N LYS A 94 0.34 -4.13 -5.51
CA LYS A 94 0.40 -3.99 -4.04
C LYS A 94 1.46 -4.91 -3.41
N ASP A 95 1.51 -6.16 -3.83
CA ASP A 95 2.45 -7.16 -3.28
C ASP A 95 3.90 -6.93 -3.74
N ARG A 96 4.08 -6.06 -4.74
CA ARG A 96 5.39 -5.55 -5.17
C ARG A 96 5.77 -4.23 -4.52
N GLY A 97 4.90 -3.71 -3.63
CA GLY A 97 5.13 -2.48 -2.86
C GLY A 97 4.69 -1.21 -3.58
N LEU A 98 3.60 -1.25 -4.37
CA LEU A 98 2.90 -0.07 -4.84
C LEU A 98 1.76 0.28 -3.88
N VAL A 99 1.58 1.56 -3.61
CA VAL A 99 0.35 2.10 -3.02
C VAL A 99 -0.18 3.27 -3.85
N VAL A 100 -1.49 3.31 -4.05
CA VAL A 100 -2.20 4.45 -4.62
C VAL A 100 -2.87 5.21 -3.48
N LEU A 101 -2.71 6.53 -3.43
CA LEU A 101 -3.30 7.43 -2.43
C LEU A 101 -4.21 8.42 -3.13
N GLY A 102 -5.51 8.34 -2.91
CA GLY A 102 -6.51 9.20 -3.53
C GLY A 102 -6.90 10.37 -2.64
N PHE A 103 -6.92 11.56 -3.22
CA PHE A 103 -7.26 12.81 -2.54
C PHE A 103 -8.40 13.51 -3.29
N PRO A 104 -9.66 13.29 -2.88
CA PRO A 104 -10.80 14.03 -3.43
C PRO A 104 -10.59 15.54 -3.31
N SER A 105 -10.91 16.28 -4.38
CA SER A 105 -10.77 17.73 -4.37
C SER A 105 -11.91 18.43 -5.12
N ASN A 106 -12.45 19.46 -4.48
CA ASN A 106 -13.45 20.32 -5.11
C ASN A 106 -12.87 21.59 -5.75
N ASP A 107 -11.54 21.68 -5.92
CA ASP A 107 -10.88 22.83 -6.56
C ASP A 107 -11.32 23.06 -8.01
N PHE A 108 -11.95 22.06 -8.61
CA PHE A 108 -12.49 22.08 -9.96
C PHE A 108 -14.02 21.92 -10.00
N SER A 109 -14.70 22.10 -8.84
CA SER A 109 -16.17 22.09 -8.68
C SER A 109 -16.84 20.78 -9.16
N GLN A 110 -16.19 19.63 -8.92
CA GLN A 110 -16.64 18.32 -9.39
C GLN A 110 -16.69 17.24 -8.29
N GLU A 111 -16.76 17.65 -7.00
CA GLU A 111 -16.93 16.74 -5.88
C GLU A 111 -18.19 17.04 -5.06
N PRO A 112 -18.84 16.01 -4.46
CA PRO A 112 -19.90 16.21 -3.47
C PRO A 112 -19.45 17.04 -2.26
N ASP A 113 -20.43 17.59 -1.53
CA ASP A 113 -20.15 18.47 -0.40
C ASP A 113 -19.56 17.74 0.81
N SER A 114 -19.89 16.46 1.01
CA SER A 114 -19.46 15.70 2.20
C SER A 114 -18.56 14.51 1.87
N ASN A 115 -17.61 14.24 2.78
CA ASN A 115 -16.72 13.07 2.72
C ASN A 115 -17.51 11.75 2.66
N ALA A 116 -18.62 11.64 3.40
CA ALA A 116 -19.46 10.44 3.40
C ALA A 116 -20.04 10.13 2.01
N LYS A 117 -20.54 11.15 1.28
CA LYS A 117 -21.02 10.96 -0.09
C LYS A 117 -19.91 10.57 -1.06
N ILE A 118 -18.72 11.12 -0.88
CA ILE A 118 -17.56 10.77 -1.70
C ILE A 118 -17.13 9.32 -1.42
N ALA A 119 -17.08 8.92 -0.14
CA ALA A 119 -16.73 7.56 0.25
C ALA A 119 -17.72 6.53 -0.35
N ASP A 120 -19.02 6.78 -0.19
CA ASP A 120 -20.08 5.95 -0.76
C ASP A 120 -19.95 5.81 -2.29
N PHE A 121 -19.75 6.92 -2.99
CA PHE A 121 -19.56 6.92 -4.44
C PHE A 121 -18.33 6.10 -4.87
N CYS A 122 -17.18 6.30 -4.23
CA CYS A 122 -15.94 5.60 -4.55
C CYS A 122 -16.08 4.08 -4.33
N GLU A 123 -16.68 3.68 -3.21
CA GLU A 123 -16.85 2.28 -2.84
C GLU A 123 -17.90 1.59 -3.69
N ASN A 124 -19.12 2.15 -3.77
CA ASN A 124 -20.26 1.48 -4.38
C ASN A 124 -20.30 1.60 -5.91
N THR A 125 -19.73 2.66 -6.50
CA THR A 125 -19.73 2.85 -7.95
C THR A 125 -18.49 2.29 -8.64
N PHE A 126 -17.31 2.41 -7.99
CA PHE A 126 -16.03 2.03 -8.59
C PHE A 126 -15.30 0.91 -7.86
N GLY A 127 -15.78 0.49 -6.68
CA GLY A 127 -15.15 -0.56 -5.88
C GLY A 127 -13.75 -0.19 -5.41
N VAL A 128 -13.49 1.09 -5.15
CA VAL A 128 -12.18 1.61 -4.73
C VAL A 128 -11.79 1.03 -3.38
N LYS A 129 -10.63 0.37 -3.32
CA LYS A 129 -10.06 -0.23 -2.11
C LYS A 129 -8.72 0.38 -1.71
N PHE A 130 -8.07 1.11 -2.62
CA PHE A 130 -6.86 1.84 -2.25
C PHE A 130 -7.17 2.97 -1.27
N PRO A 131 -6.21 3.41 -0.43
CA PRO A 131 -6.40 4.46 0.56
C PRO A 131 -6.93 5.76 -0.04
N MET A 132 -8.05 6.24 0.50
CA MET A 132 -8.65 7.53 0.17
C MET A 132 -8.60 8.44 1.40
N PHE A 133 -8.38 9.73 1.16
CA PHE A 133 -8.30 10.76 2.21
C PHE A 133 -9.47 11.74 2.10
N VAL A 134 -9.68 12.51 3.17
CA VAL A 134 -10.75 13.54 3.19
C VAL A 134 -10.59 14.53 2.05
N LYS A 135 -11.71 15.08 1.59
CA LYS A 135 -11.73 16.11 0.58
C LYS A 135 -10.81 17.27 0.98
N THR A 136 -9.91 17.66 0.09
CA THR A 136 -8.86 18.65 0.36
C THR A 136 -8.61 19.57 -0.82
N THR A 137 -7.96 20.70 -0.54
CA THR A 137 -7.46 21.61 -1.57
C THR A 137 -6.10 21.12 -2.06
N VAL A 138 -5.92 21.08 -3.39
CA VAL A 138 -4.71 20.55 -4.05
C VAL A 138 -3.89 21.61 -4.79
N ARG A 139 -4.39 22.86 -4.83
CA ARG A 139 -3.72 23.99 -5.49
C ARG A 139 -3.90 25.30 -4.72
N GLY A 140 -3.07 26.30 -5.03
CA GLY A 140 -3.13 27.62 -4.41
C GLY A 140 -2.56 27.65 -2.98
N LYS A 141 -2.83 28.74 -2.28
CA LYS A 141 -2.24 29.01 -0.95
C LYS A 141 -2.72 28.01 0.11
N GLU A 142 -3.96 27.53 -0.01
CA GLU A 142 -4.60 26.62 0.94
C GLU A 142 -4.39 25.14 0.59
N ALA A 143 -3.57 24.85 -0.43
CA ALA A 143 -3.27 23.46 -0.79
C ALA A 143 -2.68 22.70 0.39
N LEU A 144 -3.09 21.42 0.53
CA LEU A 144 -2.50 20.50 1.48
C LEU A 144 -0.97 20.51 1.36
N PRO A 145 -0.20 20.56 2.46
CA PRO A 145 1.27 20.63 2.41
C PRO A 145 1.93 19.58 1.51
N LEU A 146 1.38 18.38 1.44
CA LEU A 146 1.83 17.36 0.48
C LEU A 146 1.79 17.87 -0.97
N PHE A 147 0.67 18.48 -1.40
CA PHE A 147 0.55 18.98 -2.78
C PHE A 147 1.42 20.20 -3.05
N LYS A 148 1.70 21.03 -2.04
CA LYS A 148 2.69 22.11 -2.16
C LYS A 148 4.08 21.55 -2.42
N GLN A 149 4.52 20.56 -1.64
CA GLN A 149 5.81 19.91 -1.83
C GLN A 149 5.92 19.16 -3.17
N LEU A 150 4.84 18.47 -3.60
CA LEU A 150 4.79 17.84 -4.92
C LEU A 150 4.97 18.86 -6.04
N ALA A 151 4.28 20.01 -5.94
CA ALA A 151 4.40 21.09 -6.92
C ALA A 151 5.79 21.72 -6.92
N GLU A 152 6.41 21.95 -5.76
CA GLU A 152 7.77 22.47 -5.63
C GLU A 152 8.81 21.53 -6.27
N GLN A 153 8.71 20.22 -6.03
CA GLN A 153 9.69 19.24 -6.53
C GLN A 153 9.52 18.92 -8.01
N THR A 154 8.31 19.00 -8.56
CA THR A 154 8.03 18.64 -9.96
C THR A 154 7.81 19.82 -10.88
N GLY A 155 7.68 21.04 -10.34
CA GLY A 155 7.27 22.22 -11.08
C GLY A 155 5.81 22.15 -11.58
N THR A 156 5.02 21.17 -11.08
CA THR A 156 3.67 20.88 -11.60
C THR A 156 2.65 20.91 -10.48
N THR A 157 1.70 21.84 -10.55
CA THR A 157 0.48 21.88 -9.75
C THR A 157 -0.66 21.21 -10.53
N PRO A 158 -1.59 20.49 -9.87
CA PRO A 158 -2.76 19.95 -10.56
C PRO A 158 -3.55 21.03 -11.30
N LYS A 159 -3.69 20.87 -12.63
CA LYS A 159 -4.46 21.78 -13.49
C LYS A 159 -5.89 21.30 -13.73
N TRP A 160 -6.16 20.05 -13.35
CA TRP A 160 -7.46 19.39 -13.41
C TRP A 160 -7.51 18.20 -12.45
N ASN A 161 -8.65 17.53 -12.33
CA ASN A 161 -8.77 16.28 -11.59
C ASN A 161 -7.98 15.15 -12.25
N PHE A 162 -7.61 14.14 -11.48
CA PHE A 162 -6.81 12.97 -11.90
C PHE A 162 -5.40 13.32 -12.40
N TYR A 163 -4.78 14.40 -11.89
CA TYR A 163 -3.33 14.55 -11.92
C TYR A 163 -2.70 13.53 -10.99
N LYS A 164 -1.58 12.98 -11.40
CA LYS A 164 -0.89 11.92 -10.64
C LYS A 164 0.57 12.29 -10.43
N TYR A 165 1.11 11.82 -9.31
CA TYR A 165 2.54 11.91 -8.99
C TYR A 165 3.01 10.53 -8.60
N VAL A 166 4.07 10.03 -9.25
CA VAL A 166 4.74 8.78 -8.92
C VAL A 166 5.97 9.10 -8.10
N ILE A 167 6.02 8.63 -6.86
CA ILE A 167 7.08 8.86 -5.89
C ILE A 167 7.88 7.56 -5.73
N SER A 168 9.21 7.64 -5.87
CA SER A 168 10.12 6.52 -5.64
C SER A 168 10.11 6.04 -4.19
N ARG A 169 10.58 4.82 -3.95
CA ARG A 169 10.63 4.20 -2.61
C ARG A 169 11.37 5.03 -1.56
N ASP A 170 12.40 5.76 -1.96
CA ASP A 170 13.19 6.65 -1.10
C ASP A 170 12.66 8.09 -1.05
N GLY A 171 11.60 8.39 -1.80
CA GLY A 171 10.98 9.71 -1.88
C GLY A 171 11.79 10.78 -2.62
N LYS A 172 12.92 10.42 -3.26
CA LYS A 172 13.82 11.38 -3.92
C LYS A 172 13.45 11.69 -5.36
N SER A 173 12.83 10.74 -6.06
CA SER A 173 12.38 10.92 -7.43
C SER A 173 10.86 11.03 -7.46
N ILE A 174 10.35 12.10 -8.08
CA ILE A 174 8.91 12.31 -8.25
C ILE A 174 8.65 12.70 -9.70
N GLN A 175 7.75 11.96 -10.35
CA GLN A 175 7.31 12.25 -11.72
C GLN A 175 5.84 12.62 -11.72
N SER A 176 5.48 13.73 -12.38
CA SER A 176 4.09 14.19 -12.52
C SER A 176 3.47 13.74 -13.84
N TYR A 177 2.16 13.47 -13.82
CA TYR A 177 1.35 13.07 -14.96
C TYR A 177 0.05 13.87 -15.00
N SER A 178 -0.35 14.33 -16.17
CA SER A 178 -1.62 15.05 -16.33
C SER A 178 -2.83 14.11 -16.26
N SER A 179 -4.03 14.66 -16.27
CA SER A 179 -5.29 13.91 -16.36
C SER A 179 -5.35 13.03 -17.62
N MET A 180 -4.70 13.44 -18.70
CA MET A 180 -4.67 12.72 -19.98
C MET A 180 -3.89 11.41 -19.91
N SER A 181 -2.90 11.32 -19.01
CA SER A 181 -2.16 10.07 -18.78
C SER A 181 -2.99 9.14 -17.93
N GLY A 182 -3.69 8.21 -18.57
CA GLY A 182 -4.52 7.21 -17.91
C GLY A 182 -3.72 6.18 -17.12
N PRO A 183 -4.33 5.45 -16.16
CA PRO A 183 -3.66 4.43 -15.38
C PRO A 183 -3.13 3.25 -16.19
N GLN A 184 -3.53 3.11 -17.46
CA GLN A 184 -3.09 2.07 -18.39
C GLN A 184 -2.09 2.58 -19.41
N ASP A 185 -1.77 3.87 -19.40
CA ASP A 185 -0.82 4.45 -20.34
C ASP A 185 0.56 3.84 -20.16
N LYS A 186 1.17 3.47 -21.29
CA LYS A 186 2.46 2.77 -21.32
C LYS A 186 3.55 3.53 -20.55
N SER A 187 3.66 4.84 -20.74
CA SER A 187 4.66 5.67 -20.05
C SER A 187 4.45 5.71 -18.53
N PHE A 188 3.20 5.84 -18.09
CA PHE A 188 2.86 5.86 -16.67
C PHE A 188 3.14 4.51 -16.00
N VAL A 189 2.72 3.39 -16.65
CA VAL A 189 2.95 2.04 -16.13
C VAL A 189 4.44 1.69 -16.12
N GLN A 190 5.18 2.03 -17.19
CA GLN A 190 6.62 1.77 -17.27
C GLN A 190 7.41 2.51 -16.19
N ASP A 191 7.03 3.75 -15.86
CA ASP A 191 7.71 4.47 -14.79
C ASP A 191 7.44 3.80 -13.43
N ILE A 192 6.21 3.42 -13.14
CA ILE A 192 5.88 2.66 -11.93
C ILE A 192 6.69 1.36 -11.86
N GLU A 193 6.74 0.58 -12.94
CA GLU A 193 7.50 -0.68 -12.99
C GLU A 193 9.00 -0.46 -12.78
N LYS A 194 9.55 0.62 -13.34
CA LYS A 194 10.94 1.04 -13.13
C LYS A 194 11.20 1.35 -11.65
N GLN A 195 10.32 2.13 -11.00
CA GLN A 195 10.44 2.46 -9.58
C GLN A 195 10.28 1.21 -8.69
N LEU A 196 9.38 0.29 -9.06
CA LEU A 196 9.19 -0.98 -8.35
C LEU A 196 10.40 -1.92 -8.47
N ALA A 197 11.12 -1.88 -9.59
CA ALA A 197 12.33 -2.67 -9.80
C ALA A 197 13.57 -2.08 -9.11
N ALA A 198 13.54 -0.79 -8.76
CA ALA A 198 14.64 -0.14 -8.06
C ALA A 198 14.82 -0.73 -6.66
N LYS A 199 16.06 -1.09 -6.32
CA LYS A 199 16.41 -1.52 -4.95
C LYS A 199 16.29 -0.33 -4.01
N VAL A 200 15.73 -0.57 -2.82
CA VAL A 200 15.81 0.41 -1.73
C VAL A 200 17.27 0.43 -1.29
N THR A 201 18.01 1.46 -1.68
CA THR A 201 19.33 1.70 -1.07
C THR A 201 19.06 2.18 0.35
N ALA A 202 19.52 1.39 1.33
CA ALA A 202 19.56 1.86 2.72
C ALA A 202 20.36 3.18 2.79
N PRO A 203 19.97 4.13 3.67
CA PRO A 203 20.69 5.38 3.86
C PRO A 203 22.09 5.15 4.38
#